data_f5451b482ced537e32c576eaaede8910
#
_entry.id   f5451b482ced537e32c576eaaede8910
#
_cell.length_a   1.000
_cell.length_b   1.000
_cell.length_c   1.000
_cell.angle_alpha   90.00
_cell.angle_beta   90.00
_cell.angle_gamma   90.00
#
_symmetry.space_group_name_H-M   'P 1'
#
loop_
_entity.id
_entity.type
_entity.pdbx_description
1 polymer ?
#
loop_
_entity_poly.entity_id
_entity_poly.type
_entity_poly.pdbx_seq_one_letter_code
_entity_poly.pdbx_strand_id
1 'polypeptide(L)'
;MALENLISVAFTEAELTQLDQAISSIETVLQGKTINLTPEQRQQYGSIAEQNKLFVNKAKSYMEQYPQFVPLFLDKAEYDRDYAARQQLESRMQRLSSVTEQLSDTKILLDFDNYHNSITFYRNMKYLSGENVPGTNVIYDDMKQFFVTTSTTPTHHTENQSEGS
;
A
#
# COMPACT_ATOMS: atom_id res chain seq x y z
N MET A 1 20.02 -8.34 27.59
CA MET A 1 19.85 -8.92 26.26
C MET A 1 19.97 -7.75 25.28
N ALA A 2 20.88 -7.84 24.30
CA ALA A 2 20.90 -6.87 23.21
C ALA A 2 19.56 -6.98 22.47
N LEU A 3 18.95 -5.83 22.15
CA LEU A 3 17.77 -5.81 21.28
C LEU A 3 18.20 -6.34 19.93
N GLU A 4 17.48 -7.31 19.41
CA GLU A 4 17.72 -7.89 18.10
C GLU A 4 17.30 -6.83 17.06
N ASN A 5 18.28 -6.26 16.37
CA ASN A 5 18.02 -5.33 15.27
C ASN A 5 17.80 -6.17 14.01
N LEU A 6 16.60 -6.11 13.44
CA LEU A 6 16.21 -6.93 12.29
C LEU A 6 16.76 -6.37 10.98
N ILE A 7 16.96 -5.05 10.89
CA ILE A 7 17.45 -4.41 9.69
C ILE A 7 18.39 -3.24 10.02
N SER A 8 19.46 -3.10 9.24
CA SER A 8 20.35 -1.94 9.29
C SER A 8 20.52 -1.42 7.87
N VAL A 9 19.70 -0.44 7.51
CA VAL A 9 19.76 0.24 6.22
C VAL A 9 19.75 1.75 6.41
N ALA A 10 20.55 2.45 5.61
CA ALA A 10 20.54 3.89 5.52
C ALA A 10 20.61 4.29 4.06
N PHE A 11 19.88 5.32 3.70
CA PHE A 11 19.93 5.93 2.37
C PHE A 11 20.71 7.23 2.47
N THR A 12 21.67 7.41 1.57
CA THR A 12 22.36 8.69 1.42
C THR A 12 21.45 9.72 0.76
N GLU A 13 21.73 11.01 0.95
CA GLU A 13 20.98 12.08 0.27
C GLU A 13 21.04 11.95 -1.26
N ALA A 14 22.16 11.48 -1.79
CA ALA A 14 22.31 11.24 -3.22
C ALA A 14 21.38 10.12 -3.73
N GLU A 15 21.25 9.02 -2.97
CA GLU A 15 20.34 7.92 -3.31
C GLU A 15 18.88 8.35 -3.22
N LEU A 16 18.49 9.11 -2.19
CA LEU A 16 17.15 9.66 -2.06
C LEU A 16 16.82 10.62 -3.22
N THR A 17 17.76 11.50 -3.58
CA THR A 17 17.62 12.41 -4.72
C THR A 17 17.44 11.63 -6.04
N GLN A 18 18.18 10.55 -6.25
CA GLN A 18 18.03 9.70 -7.43
C GLN A 18 16.66 8.99 -7.45
N LEU A 19 16.17 8.54 -6.30
CA LEU A 19 14.84 7.93 -6.16
C LEU A 19 13.74 8.94 -6.50
N ASP A 20 13.81 10.16 -5.97
CA ASP A 20 12.87 11.23 -6.26
C ASP A 20 12.86 11.62 -7.74
N GLN A 21 14.03 11.68 -8.39
CA GLN A 21 14.15 11.93 -9.83
C GLN A 21 13.54 10.81 -10.65
N ALA A 22 13.71 9.55 -10.25
CA ALA A 22 13.11 8.40 -10.93
C ALA A 22 11.57 8.43 -10.82
N ILE A 23 11.03 8.74 -9.64
CA ILE A 23 9.59 8.92 -9.43
C ILE A 23 9.05 10.05 -10.30
N SER A 24 9.70 11.22 -10.28
CA SER A 24 9.30 12.39 -11.09
C SER A 24 9.35 12.08 -12.59
N SER A 25 10.30 11.26 -13.03
CA SER A 25 10.39 10.81 -14.43
C SER A 25 9.21 9.92 -14.81
N ILE A 26 8.79 9.02 -13.91
CA ILE A 26 7.60 8.18 -14.11
C ILE A 26 6.35 9.06 -14.20
N GLU A 27 6.15 9.98 -13.26
CA GLU A 27 5.02 10.91 -13.23
C GLU A 27 4.93 11.73 -14.52
N THR A 28 6.06 12.25 -15.00
CA THR A 28 6.14 13.02 -16.25
C THR A 28 5.72 12.19 -17.46
N VAL A 29 6.15 10.95 -17.56
CA VAL A 29 5.77 10.05 -18.69
C VAL A 29 4.28 9.71 -18.65
N LEU A 30 3.68 9.60 -17.46
CA LEU A 30 2.28 9.23 -17.26
C LEU A 30 1.33 10.43 -17.34
N GLN A 31 1.84 11.66 -17.28
CA GLN A 31 1.03 12.87 -17.32
C GLN A 31 0.19 12.94 -18.58
N GLY A 32 -1.12 13.13 -18.44
CA GLY A 32 -2.08 13.19 -19.54
C GLY A 32 -2.35 11.85 -20.25
N LYS A 33 -1.74 10.75 -19.79
CA LYS A 33 -1.93 9.39 -20.35
C LYS A 33 -2.64 8.43 -19.40
N THR A 34 -2.79 8.82 -18.15
CA THR A 34 -3.43 7.99 -17.12
C THR A 34 -4.67 8.68 -16.56
N ILE A 35 -5.61 7.88 -16.06
CA ILE A 35 -6.85 8.35 -15.44
C ILE A 35 -7.02 7.72 -14.06
N ASN A 36 -7.74 8.42 -13.20
CA ASN A 36 -8.16 7.91 -11.90
C ASN A 36 -9.63 7.48 -11.98
N LEU A 37 -9.89 6.20 -11.72
CA LEU A 37 -11.24 5.67 -11.60
C LEU A 37 -11.79 5.89 -10.18
N THR A 38 -13.12 6.05 -10.07
CA THR A 38 -13.77 5.95 -8.76
C THR A 38 -13.68 4.53 -8.21
N PRO A 39 -13.88 4.30 -6.90
CA PRO A 39 -13.90 2.94 -6.33
C PRO A 39 -14.91 2.04 -7.04
N GLU A 40 -16.11 2.55 -7.34
CA GLU A 40 -17.19 1.83 -8.02
C GLU A 40 -16.80 1.46 -9.46
N GLN A 41 -16.23 2.41 -10.21
CA GLN A 41 -15.73 2.17 -11.57
C GLN A 41 -14.60 1.15 -11.57
N ARG A 42 -13.69 1.22 -10.60
CA ARG A 42 -12.58 0.26 -10.47
C ARG A 42 -13.09 -1.14 -10.21
N GLN A 43 -14.09 -1.29 -9.33
CA GLN A 43 -14.72 -2.58 -9.06
C GLN A 43 -15.45 -3.12 -10.30
N GLN A 44 -16.25 -2.29 -10.96
CA GLN A 44 -17.05 -2.69 -12.13
C GLN A 44 -16.16 -3.10 -13.31
N TYR A 45 -15.27 -2.21 -13.75
CA TYR A 45 -14.45 -2.47 -14.94
C TYR A 45 -13.31 -3.46 -14.66
N GLY A 46 -12.74 -3.42 -13.46
CA GLY A 46 -11.66 -4.33 -13.06
C GLY A 46 -12.11 -5.78 -12.98
N SER A 47 -13.30 -6.06 -12.44
CA SER A 47 -13.84 -7.41 -12.39
C SER A 47 -14.10 -8.00 -13.78
N ILE A 48 -14.63 -7.20 -14.71
CA ILE A 48 -14.82 -7.62 -16.11
C ILE A 48 -13.48 -7.94 -16.78
N ALA A 49 -12.49 -7.07 -16.60
CA ALA A 49 -11.17 -7.22 -17.22
C ALA A 49 -10.46 -8.50 -16.74
N GLU A 50 -10.47 -8.78 -15.44
CA GLU A 50 -9.79 -9.96 -14.88
C GLU A 50 -10.49 -11.27 -15.28
N GLN A 51 -11.82 -11.33 -15.18
CA GLN A 51 -12.60 -12.51 -15.53
C GLN A 51 -12.50 -12.87 -17.01
N ASN A 52 -12.32 -11.89 -17.89
CA ASN A 52 -12.33 -12.09 -19.33
C ASN A 52 -10.94 -12.03 -19.99
N LYS A 53 -9.87 -11.99 -19.21
CA LYS A 53 -8.50 -11.89 -19.73
C LYS A 53 -8.16 -12.98 -20.75
N LEU A 54 -8.51 -14.23 -20.45
CA LEU A 54 -8.28 -15.35 -21.37
C LEU A 54 -9.14 -15.26 -22.62
N PHE A 55 -10.40 -14.86 -22.49
CA PHE A 55 -11.30 -14.64 -23.62
C PHE A 55 -10.76 -13.57 -24.56
N VAL A 56 -10.34 -12.42 -24.04
CA VAL A 56 -9.75 -11.31 -24.84
C VAL A 56 -8.50 -11.76 -25.59
N ASN A 57 -7.60 -12.50 -24.93
CA ASN A 57 -6.39 -13.03 -25.55
C ASN A 57 -6.73 -14.02 -26.69
N LYS A 58 -7.73 -14.88 -26.47
CA LYS A 58 -8.17 -15.84 -27.47
C LYS A 58 -8.85 -15.15 -28.67
N ALA A 59 -9.71 -14.17 -28.39
CA ALA A 59 -10.37 -13.36 -29.42
C ALA A 59 -9.33 -12.64 -30.30
N LYS A 60 -8.31 -12.00 -29.68
CA LYS A 60 -7.19 -11.36 -30.39
C LYS A 60 -6.50 -12.34 -31.35
N SER A 61 -6.15 -13.53 -30.86
CA SER A 61 -5.51 -14.57 -31.65
C SER A 61 -6.34 -14.97 -32.86
N TYR A 62 -7.68 -15.15 -32.67
CA TYR A 62 -8.57 -15.51 -33.78
C TYR A 62 -8.78 -14.37 -34.77
N MET A 63 -8.87 -13.12 -34.32
CA MET A 63 -8.96 -11.97 -35.24
C MET A 63 -7.72 -11.81 -36.12
N GLU A 64 -6.55 -12.23 -35.65
CA GLU A 64 -5.34 -12.26 -36.44
C GLU A 64 -5.29 -13.44 -37.42
N GLN A 65 -5.71 -14.61 -36.96
CA GLN A 65 -5.71 -15.83 -37.74
C GLN A 65 -6.78 -15.83 -38.85
N TYR A 66 -7.93 -15.19 -38.59
CA TYR A 66 -9.08 -15.17 -39.46
C TYR A 66 -9.60 -13.74 -39.71
N PRO A 67 -8.82 -12.86 -40.34
CA PRO A 67 -9.18 -11.46 -40.52
C PRO A 67 -10.48 -11.28 -41.34
N GLN A 68 -10.83 -12.23 -42.19
CA GLN A 68 -12.08 -12.21 -42.97
C GLN A 68 -13.36 -12.34 -42.12
N PHE A 69 -13.25 -12.77 -40.87
CA PHE A 69 -14.39 -12.88 -39.95
C PHE A 69 -14.52 -11.71 -38.98
N VAL A 70 -13.59 -10.73 -39.06
CA VAL A 70 -13.69 -9.53 -38.25
C VAL A 70 -14.84 -8.66 -38.78
N PRO A 71 -15.83 -8.28 -37.93
CA PRO A 71 -16.95 -7.48 -38.37
C PRO A 71 -16.50 -6.11 -38.86
N LEU A 72 -17.09 -5.61 -39.94
CA LEU A 72 -16.72 -4.31 -40.52
C LEU A 72 -16.97 -3.11 -39.60
N PHE A 73 -17.87 -3.25 -38.61
CA PHE A 73 -18.17 -2.21 -37.63
C PHE A 73 -17.25 -2.23 -36.41
N LEU A 74 -16.34 -3.23 -36.31
CA LEU A 74 -15.34 -3.30 -35.24
C LEU A 74 -14.08 -2.58 -35.71
N ASP A 75 -13.67 -1.51 -35.01
CA ASP A 75 -12.38 -0.87 -35.27
C ASP A 75 -11.23 -1.77 -34.75
N LYS A 76 -10.75 -2.62 -35.67
CA LYS A 76 -9.67 -3.55 -35.38
C LYS A 76 -8.35 -2.84 -35.01
N ALA A 77 -8.11 -1.68 -35.61
CA ALA A 77 -6.89 -0.90 -35.34
C ALA A 77 -6.91 -0.32 -33.93
N GLU A 78 -8.06 0.20 -33.47
CA GLU A 78 -8.25 0.68 -32.10
C GLU A 78 -8.10 -0.49 -31.12
N TYR A 79 -8.79 -1.60 -31.35
CA TYR A 79 -8.69 -2.80 -30.52
C TYR A 79 -7.22 -3.28 -30.38
N ASP A 80 -6.45 -3.26 -31.44
CA ASP A 80 -5.06 -3.69 -31.42
C ASP A 80 -4.16 -2.72 -30.64
N ARG A 81 -4.41 -1.41 -30.73
CA ARG A 81 -3.72 -0.39 -29.93
C ARG A 81 -3.98 -0.58 -28.45
N ASP A 82 -5.25 -0.76 -28.08
CA ASP A 82 -5.66 -0.97 -26.68
C ASP A 82 -5.06 -2.26 -26.11
N TYR A 83 -5.10 -3.34 -26.89
CA TYR A 83 -4.51 -4.61 -26.51
C TYR A 83 -3.00 -4.50 -26.26
N ALA A 84 -2.27 -3.84 -27.16
CA ALA A 84 -0.84 -3.61 -27.03
C ALA A 84 -0.51 -2.72 -25.83
N ALA A 85 -1.25 -1.61 -25.65
CA ALA A 85 -1.08 -0.71 -24.52
C ALA A 85 -1.31 -1.44 -23.18
N ARG A 86 -2.37 -2.27 -23.10
CA ARG A 86 -2.66 -3.09 -21.90
C ARG A 86 -1.47 -3.99 -21.55
N GLN A 87 -0.92 -4.72 -22.50
CA GLN A 87 0.22 -5.61 -22.26
C GLN A 87 1.47 -4.84 -21.82
N GLN A 88 1.73 -3.69 -22.44
CA GLN A 88 2.86 -2.84 -22.08
C GLN A 88 2.72 -2.29 -20.66
N LEU A 89 1.52 -1.90 -20.25
CA LEU A 89 1.25 -1.43 -18.87
C LEU A 89 1.37 -2.56 -17.86
N GLU A 90 0.85 -3.76 -18.16
CA GLU A 90 0.86 -4.90 -17.24
C GLU A 90 2.28 -5.24 -16.75
N SER A 91 3.24 -5.36 -17.65
CA SER A 91 4.62 -5.68 -17.28
C SER A 91 5.29 -4.58 -16.46
N ARG A 92 4.96 -3.31 -16.71
CA ARG A 92 5.48 -2.16 -15.96
C ARG A 92 4.85 -2.07 -14.58
N MET A 93 3.54 -2.32 -14.48
CA MET A 93 2.82 -2.38 -13.20
C MET A 93 3.38 -3.48 -12.29
N GLN A 94 3.69 -4.65 -12.82
CA GLN A 94 4.32 -5.74 -12.05
C GLN A 94 5.68 -5.31 -11.48
N ARG A 95 6.52 -4.64 -12.28
CA ARG A 95 7.80 -4.13 -11.80
C ARG A 95 7.65 -3.05 -10.74
N LEU A 96 6.75 -2.10 -10.94
CA LEU A 96 6.46 -1.04 -9.95
C LEU A 96 5.90 -1.63 -8.66
N SER A 97 4.98 -2.59 -8.75
CA SER A 97 4.43 -3.29 -7.59
C SER A 97 5.53 -3.98 -6.78
N SER A 98 6.44 -4.70 -7.45
CA SER A 98 7.57 -5.36 -6.78
C SER A 98 8.50 -4.38 -6.07
N VAL A 99 8.80 -3.22 -6.67
CA VAL A 99 9.62 -2.18 -6.03
C VAL A 99 8.87 -1.58 -4.82
N THR A 100 7.57 -1.29 -4.97
CA THR A 100 6.74 -0.76 -3.87
C THR A 100 6.66 -1.74 -2.71
N GLU A 101 6.52 -3.03 -2.98
CA GLU A 101 6.51 -4.10 -1.97
C GLU A 101 7.83 -4.14 -1.19
N GLN A 102 8.98 -4.12 -1.89
CA GLN A 102 10.30 -4.10 -1.24
C GLN A 102 10.50 -2.86 -0.34
N LEU A 103 10.06 -1.69 -0.78
CA LEU A 103 10.10 -0.47 0.04
C LEU A 103 9.19 -0.59 1.27
N SER A 104 7.99 -1.13 1.08
CA SER A 104 7.02 -1.35 2.17
C SER A 104 7.55 -2.32 3.20
N ASP A 105 8.10 -3.46 2.80
CA ASP A 105 8.67 -4.47 3.69
C ASP A 105 9.87 -3.92 4.47
N THR A 106 10.74 -3.17 3.79
CA THR A 106 11.87 -2.49 4.44
C THR A 106 11.37 -1.50 5.50
N LYS A 107 10.36 -0.69 5.16
CA LYS A 107 9.76 0.27 6.10
C LYS A 107 9.12 -0.43 7.31
N ILE A 108 8.44 -1.55 7.09
CA ILE A 108 7.82 -2.34 8.18
C ILE A 108 8.88 -2.81 9.19
N LEU A 109 10.02 -3.30 8.73
CA LEU A 109 11.09 -3.73 9.62
C LEU A 109 11.73 -2.56 10.38
N LEU A 110 11.93 -1.42 9.72
CA LEU A 110 12.41 -0.20 10.37
C LEU A 110 11.44 0.31 11.44
N ASP A 111 10.13 0.31 11.14
CA ASP A 111 9.08 0.70 12.08
C ASP A 111 9.05 -0.25 13.30
N PHE A 112 9.20 -1.55 13.07
CA PHE A 112 9.25 -2.56 14.12
C PHE A 112 10.45 -2.34 15.06
N ASP A 113 11.66 -2.17 14.52
CA ASP A 113 12.86 -1.93 15.32
C ASP A 113 12.77 -0.60 16.09
N ASN A 114 12.26 0.46 15.45
CA ASN A 114 12.02 1.74 16.10
C ASN A 114 11.01 1.62 17.24
N TYR A 115 9.92 0.88 17.06
CA TYR A 115 8.93 0.64 18.11
C TYR A 115 9.55 -0.06 19.31
N HIS A 116 10.32 -1.13 19.11
CA HIS A 116 10.97 -1.87 20.20
C HIS A 116 11.99 -1.05 20.97
N ASN A 117 12.77 -0.24 20.24
CA ASN A 117 13.69 0.71 20.85
C ASN A 117 12.96 1.78 21.65
N SER A 118 11.84 2.30 21.13
CA SER A 118 11.00 3.28 21.84
C SER A 118 10.38 2.70 23.11
N ILE A 119 9.90 1.47 23.08
CA ILE A 119 9.41 0.77 24.27
C ILE A 119 10.52 0.60 25.32
N THR A 120 11.74 0.30 24.90
CA THR A 120 12.89 0.18 25.80
C THR A 120 13.20 1.53 26.46
N PHE A 121 13.19 2.62 25.69
CA PHE A 121 13.36 3.97 26.22
C PHE A 121 12.24 4.31 27.21
N TYR A 122 10.97 4.05 26.86
CA TYR A 122 9.81 4.27 27.74
C TYR A 122 9.95 3.52 29.09
N ARG A 123 10.33 2.24 29.04
CA ARG A 123 10.57 1.44 30.26
C ARG A 123 11.69 2.01 31.12
N ASN A 124 12.75 2.51 30.52
CA ASN A 124 13.83 3.20 31.23
C ASN A 124 13.34 4.50 31.87
N MET A 125 12.54 5.30 31.16
CA MET A 125 11.95 6.53 31.73
C MET A 125 11.03 6.21 32.89
N LYS A 126 10.23 5.16 32.80
CA LYS A 126 9.37 4.67 33.89
C LYS A 126 10.20 4.29 35.13
N TYR A 127 11.30 3.57 34.93
CA TYR A 127 12.20 3.19 36.02
C TYR A 127 12.84 4.42 36.69
N LEU A 128 13.46 5.30 35.90
CA LEU A 128 14.11 6.51 36.41
C LEU A 128 13.13 7.47 37.07
N SER A 129 11.91 7.57 36.61
CA SER A 129 10.82 8.31 37.23
C SER A 129 10.49 7.73 38.63
N GLY A 130 10.49 6.42 38.78
CA GLY A 130 10.32 5.76 40.08
C GLY A 130 11.46 6.01 41.06
N GLU A 131 12.69 6.21 40.55
CA GLU A 131 13.88 6.59 41.34
C GLU A 131 13.98 8.11 41.60
N ASN A 132 12.97 8.89 41.21
CA ASN A 132 12.90 10.36 41.38
C ASN A 132 14.06 11.12 40.69
N VAL A 133 14.55 10.62 39.55
CA VAL A 133 15.56 11.33 38.76
C VAL A 133 14.91 12.59 38.16
N PRO A 134 15.51 13.78 38.33
CA PRO A 134 14.94 15.05 37.89
C PRO A 134 14.63 15.05 36.38
N GLY A 135 13.43 15.50 35.98
CA GLY A 135 12.99 15.65 34.60
C GLY A 135 12.41 14.38 33.94
N THR A 136 12.63 13.20 34.54
CA THR A 136 12.13 11.94 33.95
C THR A 136 10.62 11.75 34.09
N ASN A 137 9.99 12.31 35.15
CA ASN A 137 8.57 12.25 35.36
C ASN A 137 7.77 12.88 34.21
N VAL A 138 8.22 14.06 33.74
CA VAL A 138 7.56 14.77 32.62
C VAL A 138 7.60 13.93 31.33
N ILE A 139 8.75 13.34 31.04
CA ILE A 139 8.92 12.47 29.84
C ILE A 139 8.07 11.20 29.95
N TYR A 140 8.08 10.56 31.12
CA TYR A 140 7.30 9.36 31.35
C TYR A 140 5.79 9.63 31.23
N ASP A 141 5.28 10.70 31.86
CA ASP A 141 3.86 11.05 31.83
C ASP A 141 3.38 11.44 30.43
N ASP A 142 4.21 12.13 29.66
CA ASP A 142 3.92 12.45 28.27
C ASP A 142 3.85 11.18 27.41
N MET A 143 4.83 10.29 27.51
CA MET A 143 4.83 9.03 26.77
C MET A 143 3.71 8.06 27.19
N LYS A 144 3.33 8.06 28.47
CA LYS A 144 2.27 7.18 29.01
C LYS A 144 0.93 7.41 28.35
N GLN A 145 0.64 8.60 27.85
CA GLN A 145 -0.62 8.94 27.20
C GLN A 145 -0.90 8.06 25.98
N PHE A 146 0.14 7.65 25.26
CA PHE A 146 0.02 6.77 24.08
C PHE A 146 -0.44 5.34 24.40
N PHE A 147 -0.42 4.94 25.68
CA PHE A 147 -0.86 3.62 26.13
C PHE A 147 -2.22 3.62 26.83
N VAL A 148 -2.73 4.79 27.21
CA VAL A 148 -4.03 4.91 27.92
C VAL A 148 -5.21 4.86 26.94
N THR A 149 -5.02 5.28 25.70
CA THR A 149 -6.09 5.39 24.67
C THR A 149 -6.47 4.06 24.01
N THR A 150 -5.75 2.98 24.25
CA THR A 150 -6.02 1.68 23.61
C THR A 150 -6.97 0.76 24.42
N SER A 151 -7.49 1.20 25.55
CA SER A 151 -8.35 0.37 26.42
C SER A 151 -9.84 0.75 26.46
N THR A 152 -10.32 1.61 25.55
CA THR A 152 -11.78 1.85 25.40
C THR A 152 -12.35 0.88 24.35
N THR A 153 -12.57 -0.35 24.75
CA THR A 153 -13.54 -1.25 24.09
C THR A 153 -14.93 -0.68 24.35
N PRO A 154 -15.77 -0.41 23.33
CA PRO A 154 -17.15 -0.02 23.54
C PRO A 154 -17.88 -1.21 24.17
N THR A 155 -18.30 -1.08 25.44
CA THR A 155 -19.26 -1.97 26.06
C THR A 155 -20.60 -1.81 25.35
N HIS A 156 -21.01 -2.83 24.60
CA HIS A 156 -22.38 -2.98 24.13
C HIS A 156 -23.29 -3.12 25.38
N HIS A 157 -24.04 -2.06 25.68
CA HIS A 157 -25.19 -2.17 26.54
C HIS A 157 -26.30 -2.91 25.77
N THR A 158 -26.50 -4.16 26.15
CA THR A 158 -27.71 -4.90 25.78
C THR A 158 -28.83 -4.40 26.74
N GLU A 159 -29.69 -3.53 26.24
CA GLU A 159 -30.96 -3.26 26.91
C GLU A 159 -31.88 -4.48 26.77
N ASN A 160 -32.04 -5.20 27.87
CA ASN A 160 -33.13 -6.14 28.06
C ASN A 160 -34.45 -5.36 28.27
N GLN A 161 -35.27 -5.29 27.25
CA GLN A 161 -36.69 -4.95 27.43
C GLN A 161 -37.40 -6.22 27.89
N SER A 162 -37.74 -6.22 29.18
CA SER A 162 -38.70 -7.15 29.75
C SER A 162 -40.08 -6.68 29.37
N GLU A 163 -40.77 -7.42 28.51
CA GLU A 163 -42.22 -7.32 28.39
C GLU A 163 -42.87 -7.98 29.60
N GLY A 164 -43.74 -7.23 30.26
CA GLY A 164 -44.67 -7.68 31.25
C GLY A 164 -46.12 -7.39 30.82
N SER A 165 -46.89 -8.46 30.76
CA SER A 165 -48.35 -8.56 30.78
C SER A 165 -49.14 -7.98 29.64
#